data_35aaccbf1c4a4946eb38e2a60d4df523
#
_entry.id   35aaccbf1c4a4946eb38e2a60d4df523
#
_cell.length_a   1.000
_cell.length_b   1.000
_cell.length_c   1.000
_cell.angle_alpha   90.00
_cell.angle_beta   90.00
_cell.angle_gamma   90.00
#
_symmetry.space_group_name_H-M   'P 1'
#
loop_
_entity.id
_entity.type
_entity.pdbx_description
1 polymer ?
#
loop_
_entity_poly.entity_id
_entity_poly.type
_entity_poly.pdbx_seq_one_letter_code
_entity_poly.pdbx_strand_id
1 'polypeptide(L)'
;IDWVNNKGGIATASWHINVPVTMSEYTLGSTMDFSKTTYSEKTDFVTANVMIEGTVEHDYFLLAVENLAKSLKKCQDADVPILFRPFHEAEGNGGADGAGAWFWWSKEGATTYVQLYRYLYDLLTEEYGLHNLIWEFNSYVYSDDSALWYPGAEYVDLIGYDKYNAKDWSTGNVAPNESAISSTFYGLLKMYDSSKMIALMECDTIPSIQNMIDESAYWLYFCPWYGEHIMDKNYNNPETLKEIYQSEYCITLDELPDLKNYPMDCLLYTSEL
;
A
#
# COMPACT_ATOMS: atom_id res chain seq x y z
N ILE A 1 -17.88 3.51 -3.82
CA ILE A 1 -18.54 4.40 -4.79
C ILE A 1 -19.27 5.54 -4.06
N ASP A 2 -20.17 5.21 -3.10
CA ASP A 2 -20.92 6.24 -2.34
C ASP A 2 -19.99 7.22 -1.59
N TRP A 3 -18.91 6.71 -0.99
CA TRP A 3 -17.92 7.51 -0.28
C TRP A 3 -17.28 8.59 -1.17
N VAL A 4 -16.92 8.24 -2.40
CA VAL A 4 -16.30 9.19 -3.34
C VAL A 4 -17.34 10.10 -4.00
N ASN A 5 -18.42 9.51 -4.57
CA ASN A 5 -19.35 10.26 -5.41
C ASN A 5 -20.33 11.14 -4.63
N ASN A 6 -20.73 10.70 -3.43
CA ASN A 6 -21.75 11.41 -2.64
C ASN A 6 -21.20 12.08 -1.38
N LYS A 7 -20.00 11.66 -0.92
CA LYS A 7 -19.36 12.23 0.28
C LYS A 7 -18.11 13.05 -0.04
N GLY A 8 -17.59 12.96 -1.28
CA GLY A 8 -16.38 13.69 -1.70
C GLY A 8 -15.08 13.11 -1.16
N GLY A 9 -15.09 11.88 -0.62
CA GLY A 9 -13.91 11.26 -0.05
C GLY A 9 -12.99 10.64 -1.08
N ILE A 10 -11.80 10.22 -0.64
CA ILE A 10 -10.81 9.47 -1.43
C ILE A 10 -10.91 8.00 -1.05
N ALA A 11 -10.88 7.10 -2.03
CA ALA A 11 -10.92 5.67 -1.80
C ALA A 11 -9.53 5.06 -1.90
N THR A 12 -9.17 4.24 -0.92
CA THR A 12 -7.95 3.41 -0.95
C THR A 12 -8.33 1.94 -0.83
N ALA A 13 -7.55 1.06 -1.43
CA ALA A 13 -7.75 -0.38 -1.37
C ALA A 13 -6.42 -1.13 -1.33
N SER A 14 -6.21 -1.91 -0.28
CA SER A 14 -5.15 -2.91 -0.21
C SER A 14 -5.71 -4.27 -0.61
N TRP A 15 -4.91 -5.06 -1.31
CA TRP A 15 -5.32 -6.39 -1.71
C TRP A 15 -4.49 -7.46 -1.01
N HIS A 16 -5.04 -8.02 0.07
CA HIS A 16 -4.52 -9.20 0.74
C HIS A 16 -5.07 -10.44 0.04
N ILE A 17 -4.42 -10.83 -1.03
CA ILE A 17 -4.83 -12.03 -1.78
C ILE A 17 -4.45 -13.30 -1.02
N ASN A 18 -5.46 -14.08 -0.64
CA ASN A 18 -5.26 -15.41 -0.08
C ASN A 18 -4.98 -16.41 -1.19
N VAL A 19 -4.06 -17.33 -0.89
CA VAL A 19 -3.76 -18.50 -1.72
C VAL A 19 -3.99 -19.77 -0.88
N PRO A 20 -4.19 -20.95 -1.49
CA PRO A 20 -4.26 -22.20 -0.74
C PRO A 20 -3.00 -22.40 0.11
N VAL A 21 -3.15 -22.89 1.34
CA VAL A 21 -2.00 -23.29 2.17
C VAL A 21 -1.28 -24.47 1.52
N THR A 22 -2.08 -25.41 0.98
CA THR A 22 -1.59 -26.61 0.29
C THR A 22 -2.27 -26.70 -1.08
N MET A 23 -1.52 -26.50 -2.16
CA MET A 23 -2.06 -26.46 -3.54
C MET A 23 -2.71 -27.78 -3.95
N SER A 24 -2.17 -28.92 -3.52
CA SER A 24 -2.75 -30.24 -3.84
C SER A 24 -4.12 -30.52 -3.20
N GLU A 25 -4.52 -29.73 -2.20
CA GLU A 25 -5.85 -29.80 -1.59
C GLU A 25 -6.87 -28.87 -2.24
N TYR A 26 -6.43 -28.06 -3.20
CA TYR A 26 -7.28 -27.10 -3.91
C TYR A 26 -7.68 -27.61 -5.29
N THR A 27 -8.95 -27.44 -5.64
CA THR A 27 -9.45 -27.67 -7.00
C THR A 27 -9.78 -26.33 -7.64
N LEU A 28 -9.16 -26.02 -8.76
CA LEU A 28 -9.36 -24.75 -9.47
C LEU A 28 -10.86 -24.50 -9.76
N GLY A 29 -11.31 -23.29 -9.44
CA GLY A 29 -12.70 -22.88 -9.61
C GLY A 29 -13.68 -23.42 -8.56
N SER A 30 -13.21 -24.19 -7.58
CA SER A 30 -14.04 -24.59 -6.43
C SER A 30 -14.31 -23.40 -5.50
N THR A 31 -15.39 -23.50 -4.72
CA THR A 31 -15.66 -22.53 -3.66
C THR A 31 -14.51 -22.50 -2.67
N MET A 32 -13.99 -21.31 -2.40
CA MET A 32 -12.87 -21.12 -1.49
C MET A 32 -13.29 -21.42 -0.05
N ASP A 33 -12.57 -22.34 0.59
CA ASP A 33 -12.60 -22.55 2.04
C ASP A 33 -11.50 -21.67 2.66
N PHE A 34 -11.86 -20.51 3.18
CA PHE A 34 -10.92 -19.56 3.74
C PHE A 34 -10.11 -20.12 4.92
N SER A 35 -10.59 -21.16 5.60
CA SER A 35 -9.82 -21.83 6.66
C SER A 35 -8.60 -22.60 6.13
N LYS A 36 -8.57 -22.87 4.83
CA LYS A 36 -7.48 -23.56 4.11
C LYS A 36 -6.64 -22.61 3.26
N THR A 37 -6.78 -21.31 3.46
CA THR A 37 -6.05 -20.29 2.72
C THR A 37 -5.21 -19.45 3.64
N THR A 38 -4.21 -18.79 3.07
CA THR A 38 -3.34 -17.84 3.75
C THR A 38 -2.85 -16.75 2.81
N TYR A 39 -2.53 -15.58 3.35
CA TYR A 39 -1.73 -14.57 2.67
C TYR A 39 -0.27 -14.59 3.14
N SER A 40 0.06 -15.37 4.20
CA SER A 40 1.43 -15.46 4.70
C SER A 40 2.34 -16.29 3.78
N GLU A 41 3.63 -16.26 4.07
CA GLU A 41 4.65 -17.04 3.38
C GLU A 41 4.51 -18.55 3.57
N LYS A 42 3.67 -18.99 4.54
CA LYS A 42 3.49 -20.41 4.93
C LYS A 42 2.53 -21.14 4.02
N THR A 43 2.93 -21.30 2.77
CA THR A 43 2.19 -22.01 1.73
C THR A 43 3.15 -22.69 0.77
N ASP A 44 2.72 -23.75 0.11
CA ASP A 44 3.43 -24.39 -1.00
C ASP A 44 3.12 -23.73 -2.36
N PHE A 45 2.29 -22.68 -2.39
CA PHE A 45 2.05 -21.85 -3.58
C PHE A 45 3.36 -21.23 -4.08
N VAL A 46 3.76 -21.54 -5.31
CA VAL A 46 5.00 -21.05 -5.92
C VAL A 46 4.73 -19.73 -6.63
N THR A 47 5.29 -18.63 -6.10
CA THR A 47 5.03 -17.28 -6.64
C THR A 47 5.50 -17.11 -8.07
N ALA A 48 6.69 -17.65 -8.43
CA ALA A 48 7.21 -17.58 -9.80
C ALA A 48 6.30 -18.28 -10.82
N ASN A 49 5.59 -19.33 -10.42
CA ASN A 49 4.67 -20.05 -11.30
C ASN A 49 3.46 -19.20 -11.74
N VAL A 50 3.14 -18.11 -11.02
CA VAL A 50 2.07 -17.18 -11.41
C VAL A 50 2.28 -16.62 -12.81
N MET A 51 3.53 -16.39 -13.22
CA MET A 51 3.89 -15.86 -14.54
C MET A 51 4.14 -16.97 -15.59
N ILE A 52 3.87 -18.24 -15.27
CA ILE A 52 4.11 -19.39 -16.17
C ILE A 52 2.78 -20.01 -16.59
N GLU A 53 2.39 -19.78 -17.84
CA GLU A 53 1.17 -20.34 -18.44
C GLU A 53 1.12 -21.87 -18.29
N GLY A 54 -0.05 -22.39 -17.90
CA GLY A 54 -0.30 -23.82 -17.71
C GLY A 54 0.08 -24.36 -16.32
N THR A 55 0.55 -23.53 -15.41
CA THR A 55 0.67 -23.90 -13.99
C THR A 55 -0.63 -23.64 -13.25
N VAL A 56 -0.86 -24.37 -12.16
CA VAL A 56 -2.08 -24.20 -11.36
C VAL A 56 -2.08 -22.86 -10.61
N GLU A 57 -0.92 -22.35 -10.25
CA GLU A 57 -0.75 -21.03 -9.61
C GLU A 57 -1.12 -19.91 -10.59
N HIS A 58 -0.72 -20.03 -11.86
CA HIS A 58 -1.10 -19.09 -12.90
C HIS A 58 -2.62 -19.03 -13.07
N ASP A 59 -3.25 -20.19 -13.25
CA ASP A 59 -4.71 -20.28 -13.44
C ASP A 59 -5.47 -19.76 -12.20
N TYR A 60 -4.97 -20.07 -11.00
CA TYR A 60 -5.51 -19.55 -9.74
C TYR A 60 -5.45 -18.03 -9.67
N PHE A 61 -4.27 -17.47 -10.01
CA PHE A 61 -4.04 -16.03 -9.96
C PHE A 61 -4.92 -15.29 -10.97
N LEU A 62 -5.02 -15.78 -12.21
CA LEU A 62 -5.90 -15.20 -13.22
C LEU A 62 -7.37 -15.17 -12.78
N LEU A 63 -7.86 -16.25 -12.16
CA LEU A 63 -9.23 -16.29 -11.60
C LEU A 63 -9.42 -15.26 -10.47
N ALA A 64 -8.42 -15.09 -9.61
CA ALA A 64 -8.47 -14.10 -8.54
C ALA A 64 -8.44 -12.67 -9.09
N VAL A 65 -7.58 -12.40 -10.09
CA VAL A 65 -7.49 -11.10 -10.78
C VAL A 65 -8.79 -10.77 -11.53
N GLU A 66 -9.40 -11.76 -12.21
CA GLU A 66 -10.71 -11.57 -12.88
C GLU A 66 -11.78 -11.11 -11.88
N ASN A 67 -11.83 -11.71 -10.69
CA ASN A 67 -12.80 -11.32 -9.65
C ASN A 67 -12.51 -9.92 -9.08
N LEU A 68 -11.23 -9.58 -8.88
CA LEU A 68 -10.80 -8.23 -8.49
C LEU A 68 -11.19 -7.22 -9.57
N ALA A 69 -10.85 -7.49 -10.84
CA ALA A 69 -11.13 -6.60 -11.97
C ALA A 69 -12.63 -6.31 -12.12
N LYS A 70 -13.50 -7.32 -11.94
CA LYS A 70 -14.97 -7.11 -11.93
C LYS A 70 -15.42 -6.10 -10.85
N SER A 71 -14.73 -6.06 -9.71
CA SER A 71 -15.06 -5.14 -8.62
C SER A 71 -14.52 -3.74 -8.89
N LEU A 72 -13.27 -3.64 -9.35
CA LEU A 72 -12.62 -2.39 -9.74
C LEU A 72 -13.31 -1.73 -10.93
N LYS A 73 -13.78 -2.53 -11.91
CA LYS A 73 -14.54 -2.04 -13.06
C LYS A 73 -15.81 -1.30 -12.67
N LYS A 74 -16.51 -1.74 -11.61
CA LYS A 74 -17.68 -1.01 -11.10
C LYS A 74 -17.30 0.39 -10.57
N CYS A 75 -16.11 0.51 -10.00
CA CYS A 75 -15.60 1.80 -9.54
C CYS A 75 -15.22 2.68 -10.73
N GLN A 76 -14.55 2.13 -11.75
CA GLN A 76 -14.25 2.85 -12.97
C GLN A 76 -15.51 3.34 -13.70
N ASP A 77 -16.51 2.46 -13.84
CA ASP A 77 -17.79 2.81 -14.49
C ASP A 77 -18.57 3.89 -13.71
N ALA A 78 -18.24 4.11 -12.46
CA ALA A 78 -18.79 5.16 -11.61
C ALA A 78 -17.87 6.39 -11.47
N ASP A 79 -16.81 6.50 -12.27
CA ASP A 79 -15.79 7.56 -12.21
C ASP A 79 -15.14 7.70 -10.82
N VAL A 80 -14.83 6.55 -10.19
CA VAL A 80 -14.17 6.51 -8.88
C VAL A 80 -12.72 6.09 -9.04
N PRO A 81 -11.74 7.00 -8.85
CA PRO A 81 -10.33 6.64 -8.74
C PRO A 81 -10.07 5.94 -7.41
N ILE A 82 -9.10 5.04 -7.41
CA ILE A 82 -8.71 4.25 -6.23
C ILE A 82 -7.20 4.32 -6.05
N LEU A 83 -6.74 4.72 -4.86
CA LEU A 83 -5.39 4.48 -4.40
C LEU A 83 -5.26 2.97 -4.17
N PHE A 84 -4.56 2.28 -5.09
CA PHE A 84 -4.51 0.82 -5.11
C PHE A 84 -3.15 0.32 -4.63
N ARG A 85 -3.17 -0.43 -3.54
CA ARG A 85 -1.99 -0.92 -2.83
C ARG A 85 -1.95 -2.46 -2.82
N PRO A 86 -1.56 -3.09 -3.95
CA PRO A 86 -1.37 -4.54 -3.99
C PRO A 86 -0.02 -4.93 -3.40
N PHE A 87 0.09 -6.17 -2.91
CA PHE A 87 1.36 -6.81 -2.54
C PHE A 87 2.25 -5.98 -1.62
N HIS A 88 1.62 -5.30 -0.64
CA HIS A 88 2.34 -4.42 0.29
C HIS A 88 3.34 -5.19 1.17
N GLU A 89 4.23 -4.43 1.84
CA GLU A 89 5.22 -4.94 2.79
C GLU A 89 6.08 -6.10 2.25
N ALA A 90 6.44 -6.01 0.97
CA ALA A 90 7.14 -7.08 0.26
C ALA A 90 8.49 -7.45 0.89
N GLU A 91 9.25 -6.45 1.38
CA GLU A 91 10.57 -6.67 1.96
C GLU A 91 10.51 -7.38 3.33
N GLY A 92 9.37 -7.30 4.04
CA GLY A 92 9.16 -7.95 5.33
C GLY A 92 10.20 -7.50 6.38
N ASN A 93 10.99 -8.46 6.89
CA ASN A 93 12.06 -8.19 7.87
C ASN A 93 13.41 -7.77 7.23
N GLY A 94 13.41 -7.48 5.93
CA GLY A 94 14.59 -7.05 5.18
C GLY A 94 15.26 -8.16 4.36
N GLY A 95 16.16 -7.73 3.47
CA GLY A 95 16.86 -8.59 2.52
C GLY A 95 16.14 -8.76 1.20
N ALA A 96 16.89 -9.02 0.11
CA ALA A 96 16.35 -9.12 -1.25
C ALA A 96 16.01 -10.55 -1.68
N ASP A 97 16.38 -11.55 -0.87
CA ASP A 97 16.22 -12.97 -1.20
C ASP A 97 14.86 -13.58 -0.79
N GLY A 98 14.04 -12.80 -0.09
CA GLY A 98 12.74 -13.25 0.41
C GLY A 98 12.78 -14.00 1.74
N ALA A 99 13.95 -14.21 2.34
CA ALA A 99 14.06 -14.90 3.64
C ALA A 99 13.37 -14.14 4.78
N GLY A 100 13.23 -12.81 4.66
CA GLY A 100 12.52 -11.95 5.59
C GLY A 100 11.02 -11.80 5.33
N ALA A 101 10.48 -12.40 4.27
CA ALA A 101 9.11 -12.20 3.82
C ALA A 101 8.06 -12.57 4.87
N TRP A 102 7.00 -11.79 4.92
CA TRP A 102 5.80 -12.08 5.72
C TRP A 102 4.70 -12.72 4.88
N PHE A 103 4.74 -12.47 3.56
CA PHE A 103 3.67 -12.81 2.64
C PHE A 103 4.15 -13.70 1.48
N TRP A 104 3.24 -14.46 0.90
CA TRP A 104 3.56 -15.37 -0.19
C TRP A 104 4.07 -14.63 -1.45
N TRP A 105 3.63 -13.40 -1.70
CA TRP A 105 4.01 -12.63 -2.89
C TRP A 105 5.47 -12.17 -2.89
N SER A 106 6.16 -12.26 -1.77
CA SER A 106 7.55 -11.82 -1.63
C SER A 106 8.54 -12.91 -1.17
N LYS A 107 8.04 -14.11 -0.81
CA LYS A 107 8.88 -15.19 -0.26
C LYS A 107 9.95 -15.73 -1.20
N GLU A 108 9.86 -15.46 -2.50
CA GLU A 108 10.83 -15.87 -3.51
C GLU A 108 11.74 -14.71 -3.96
N GLY A 109 11.78 -13.63 -3.18
CA GLY A 109 12.70 -12.52 -3.32
C GLY A 109 12.24 -11.43 -4.28
N ALA A 110 13.02 -10.35 -4.27
CA ALA A 110 12.72 -9.10 -4.95
C ALA A 110 12.50 -9.25 -6.47
N THR A 111 13.32 -10.08 -7.13
CA THR A 111 13.20 -10.29 -8.58
C THR A 111 11.84 -10.89 -8.96
N THR A 112 11.41 -11.93 -8.24
CA THR A 112 10.09 -12.56 -8.48
C THR A 112 8.95 -11.61 -8.14
N TYR A 113 9.09 -10.87 -7.04
CA TYR A 113 8.11 -9.85 -6.64
C TYR A 113 7.91 -8.76 -7.70
N VAL A 114 9.00 -8.20 -8.22
CA VAL A 114 8.94 -7.16 -9.26
C VAL A 114 8.24 -7.68 -10.52
N GLN A 115 8.52 -8.92 -10.93
CA GLN A 115 7.84 -9.54 -12.05
C GLN A 115 6.34 -9.72 -11.77
N LEU A 116 5.98 -10.19 -10.58
CA LEU A 116 4.59 -10.37 -10.16
C LEU A 116 3.82 -9.04 -10.14
N TYR A 117 4.43 -7.97 -9.58
CA TYR A 117 3.79 -6.65 -9.52
C TYR A 117 3.52 -6.09 -10.92
N ARG A 118 4.53 -6.16 -11.81
CA ARG A 118 4.38 -5.74 -13.21
C ARG A 118 3.34 -6.57 -13.95
N TYR A 119 3.33 -7.86 -13.73
CA TYR A 119 2.32 -8.76 -14.32
C TYR A 119 0.90 -8.40 -13.90
N LEU A 120 0.67 -8.10 -12.61
CA LEU A 120 -0.63 -7.62 -12.14
C LEU A 120 -1.00 -6.27 -12.78
N TYR A 121 -0.03 -5.35 -12.87
CA TYR A 121 -0.22 -4.06 -13.53
C TYR A 121 -0.69 -4.24 -14.98
N ASP A 122 0.04 -5.04 -15.75
CA ASP A 122 -0.27 -5.29 -17.18
C ASP A 122 -1.65 -5.96 -17.32
N LEU A 123 -1.98 -6.95 -16.49
CA LEU A 123 -3.30 -7.56 -16.50
C LEU A 123 -4.41 -6.54 -16.25
N LEU A 124 -4.31 -5.75 -15.19
CA LEU A 124 -5.39 -4.82 -14.83
C LEU A 124 -5.49 -3.64 -15.80
N THR A 125 -4.38 -3.11 -16.30
CA THR A 125 -4.37 -1.94 -17.20
C THR A 125 -4.61 -2.31 -18.64
N GLU A 126 -3.92 -3.33 -19.17
CA GLU A 126 -3.96 -3.67 -20.61
C GLU A 126 -5.06 -4.67 -20.93
N GLU A 127 -5.17 -5.77 -20.15
CA GLU A 127 -6.15 -6.82 -20.46
C GLU A 127 -7.57 -6.45 -19.97
N TYR A 128 -7.69 -5.88 -18.75
CA TYR A 128 -8.99 -5.48 -18.19
C TYR A 128 -9.34 -4.01 -18.46
N GLY A 129 -8.43 -3.20 -18.99
CA GLY A 129 -8.64 -1.79 -19.35
C GLY A 129 -9.02 -0.91 -18.15
N LEU A 130 -8.41 -1.14 -17.00
CA LEU A 130 -8.65 -0.35 -15.79
C LEU A 130 -7.67 0.81 -15.71
N HIS A 131 -8.20 2.04 -15.83
CA HIS A 131 -7.43 3.29 -15.83
C HIS A 131 -7.80 4.23 -14.68
N ASN A 132 -8.48 3.71 -13.68
CA ASN A 132 -8.89 4.45 -12.47
C ASN A 132 -8.06 4.09 -11.24
N LEU A 133 -6.95 3.38 -11.41
CA LEU A 133 -6.07 2.97 -10.32
C LEU A 133 -4.86 3.91 -10.23
N ILE A 134 -4.59 4.40 -9.02
CA ILE A 134 -3.37 5.11 -8.66
C ILE A 134 -2.52 4.10 -7.90
N TRP A 135 -1.42 3.66 -8.51
CA TRP A 135 -0.64 2.52 -8.05
C TRP A 135 0.30 2.89 -6.91
N GLU A 136 0.16 2.21 -5.80
CA GLU A 136 0.94 2.42 -4.60
C GLU A 136 1.93 1.28 -4.37
N PHE A 137 3.18 1.64 -4.14
CA PHE A 137 4.24 0.71 -3.76
C PHE A 137 4.69 1.00 -2.33
N ASN A 138 4.59 -0.01 -1.46
CA ASN A 138 5.05 0.07 -0.09
C ASN A 138 6.54 -0.28 -0.02
N SER A 139 7.35 0.61 0.54
CA SER A 139 8.81 0.48 0.61
C SER A 139 9.34 0.69 2.01
N TYR A 140 10.49 0.09 2.27
CA TYR A 140 11.31 0.31 3.44
C TYR A 140 12.66 0.92 3.06
N VAL A 141 13.47 1.27 4.05
CA VAL A 141 14.82 1.84 3.89
C VAL A 141 15.81 1.13 4.81
N TYR A 142 15.71 -0.20 4.87
CA TYR A 142 16.59 -1.00 5.72
C TYR A 142 18.04 -1.00 5.23
N SER A 143 18.24 -1.03 3.90
CA SER A 143 19.53 -1.00 3.22
C SER A 143 19.36 -0.55 1.77
N ASP A 144 20.46 -0.48 1.02
CA ASP A 144 20.42 -0.20 -0.43
C ASP A 144 19.65 -1.30 -1.20
N ASP A 145 19.55 -2.52 -0.65
CA ASP A 145 18.80 -3.63 -1.25
C ASP A 145 17.28 -3.40 -1.24
N SER A 146 16.76 -2.49 -0.40
CA SER A 146 15.34 -2.13 -0.39
C SER A 146 14.88 -1.63 -1.76
N ALA A 147 15.75 -0.96 -2.51
CA ALA A 147 15.45 -0.50 -3.87
C ALA A 147 15.26 -1.65 -4.89
N LEU A 148 15.74 -2.85 -4.60
CA LEU A 148 15.59 -4.02 -5.50
C LEU A 148 14.14 -4.50 -5.60
N TRP A 149 13.31 -4.14 -4.63
CA TRP A 149 11.88 -4.46 -4.61
C TRP A 149 11.02 -3.51 -5.47
N TYR A 150 11.61 -2.42 -5.99
CA TYR A 150 10.86 -1.39 -6.72
C TYR A 150 10.45 -1.87 -8.11
N PRO A 151 9.14 -1.85 -8.45
CA PRO A 151 8.68 -2.29 -9.76
C PRO A 151 9.12 -1.41 -10.93
N GLY A 152 9.46 -0.15 -10.67
CA GLY A 152 9.84 0.84 -11.68
C GLY A 152 8.90 2.04 -11.70
N ALA A 153 9.40 3.18 -12.15
CA ALA A 153 8.66 4.45 -12.10
C ALA A 153 7.40 4.45 -12.97
N GLU A 154 7.39 3.63 -14.02
CA GLU A 154 6.26 3.47 -14.95
C GLU A 154 5.11 2.64 -14.37
N TYR A 155 5.35 1.87 -13.30
CA TYR A 155 4.36 1.00 -12.66
C TYR A 155 3.85 1.55 -11.31
N VAL A 156 4.42 2.65 -10.82
CA VAL A 156 4.14 3.18 -9.49
C VAL A 156 3.86 4.67 -9.56
N ASP A 157 2.77 5.11 -8.94
CA ASP A 157 2.40 6.53 -8.81
C ASP A 157 2.83 7.10 -7.46
N LEU A 158 2.64 6.36 -6.37
CA LEU A 158 2.95 6.76 -5.00
C LEU A 158 3.84 5.75 -4.31
N ILE A 159 4.73 6.23 -3.46
CA ILE A 159 5.53 5.39 -2.57
C ILE A 159 5.03 5.54 -1.15
N GLY A 160 4.90 4.43 -0.44
CA GLY A 160 4.45 4.39 0.93
C GLY A 160 5.40 3.76 1.90
N TYR A 161 5.15 4.06 3.14
CA TYR A 161 5.82 3.47 4.28
C TYR A 161 4.78 3.08 5.34
N ASP A 162 4.99 1.94 5.99
CA ASP A 162 4.16 1.48 7.09
C ASP A 162 4.92 1.66 8.40
N LYS A 163 4.44 2.60 9.23
CA LYS A 163 5.08 3.03 10.47
C LYS A 163 4.48 2.31 11.67
N TYR A 164 5.17 1.29 12.19
CA TYR A 164 4.79 0.56 13.39
C TYR A 164 5.91 0.62 14.42
N ASN A 165 5.98 1.70 15.19
CA ASN A 165 7.06 1.97 16.13
C ASN A 165 6.59 2.46 17.53
N ALA A 166 5.30 2.35 17.84
CA ALA A 166 4.76 2.60 19.17
C ALA A 166 5.11 1.45 20.13
N LYS A 167 5.24 0.21 19.61
CA LYS A 167 5.54 -0.97 20.40
C LYS A 167 7.03 -1.23 20.48
N ASP A 168 7.55 -1.28 21.70
CA ASP A 168 8.87 -1.85 21.96
C ASP A 168 8.76 -3.39 21.98
N TRP A 169 9.26 -4.02 20.92
CA TRP A 169 9.18 -5.47 20.73
C TRP A 169 10.01 -6.28 21.73
N SER A 170 10.99 -5.64 22.40
CA SER A 170 11.83 -6.29 23.40
C SER A 170 11.15 -6.39 24.77
N THR A 171 10.36 -5.38 25.13
CA THR A 171 9.68 -5.29 26.43
C THR A 171 8.17 -5.54 26.33
N GLY A 172 7.60 -5.40 25.14
CA GLY A 172 6.16 -5.43 24.91
C GLY A 172 5.43 -4.16 25.33
N ASN A 173 6.14 -3.13 25.80
CA ASN A 173 5.54 -1.86 26.17
C ASN A 173 5.06 -1.13 24.91
N VAL A 174 3.93 -0.44 25.04
CA VAL A 174 3.34 0.41 23.99
C VAL A 174 3.23 1.83 24.50
N ALA A 175 3.73 2.77 23.72
CA ALA A 175 3.60 4.21 23.98
C ALA A 175 3.51 4.96 22.65
N PRO A 176 2.73 6.06 22.55
CA PRO A 176 2.63 6.84 21.32
C PRO A 176 4.02 7.30 20.86
N ASN A 177 4.33 7.07 19.60
CA ASN A 177 5.54 7.58 18.97
C ASN A 177 5.16 8.58 17.88
N GLU A 178 5.08 9.84 18.24
CA GLU A 178 4.63 10.95 17.39
C GLU A 178 5.74 11.51 16.48
N SER A 179 6.88 10.81 16.37
CA SER A 179 7.98 11.20 15.47
C SER A 179 7.51 11.25 14.02
N ALA A 180 7.95 12.29 13.29
CA ALA A 180 7.75 12.41 11.84
C ALA A 180 8.61 11.40 11.05
N ILE A 181 9.50 10.66 11.71
CA ILE A 181 10.45 9.70 11.11
C ILE A 181 11.16 10.27 9.88
N SER A 182 11.64 11.50 9.99
CA SER A 182 12.23 12.26 8.87
C SER A 182 13.39 11.55 8.19
N SER A 183 14.20 10.78 8.93
CA SER A 183 15.26 9.97 8.34
C SER A 183 14.72 8.94 7.33
N THR A 184 13.58 8.33 7.63
CA THR A 184 12.89 7.41 6.71
C THR A 184 12.31 8.17 5.53
N PHE A 185 11.63 9.29 5.79
CA PHE A 185 11.06 10.15 4.74
C PHE A 185 12.11 10.58 3.72
N TYR A 186 13.24 11.15 4.19
CA TYR A 186 14.33 11.56 3.30
C TYR A 186 15.10 10.38 2.70
N GLY A 187 15.14 9.23 3.38
CA GLY A 187 15.67 8.00 2.84
C GLY A 187 14.90 7.54 1.60
N LEU A 188 13.57 7.55 1.67
CA LEU A 188 12.69 7.23 0.54
C LEU A 188 12.83 8.25 -0.60
N LEU A 189 12.83 9.56 -0.29
CA LEU A 189 13.05 10.61 -1.30
C LEU A 189 14.36 10.38 -2.05
N LYS A 190 15.44 10.10 -1.32
CA LYS A 190 16.76 9.84 -1.92
C LYS A 190 16.76 8.55 -2.75
N MET A 191 16.15 7.47 -2.24
CA MET A 191 16.14 6.17 -2.90
C MET A 191 15.44 6.21 -4.25
N TYR A 192 14.41 7.05 -4.38
CA TYR A 192 13.58 7.19 -5.59
C TYR A 192 13.76 8.53 -6.31
N ASP A 193 14.91 9.19 -6.10
CA ASP A 193 15.30 10.46 -6.76
C ASP A 193 14.24 11.57 -6.64
N SER A 194 13.48 11.59 -5.56
CA SER A 194 12.36 12.52 -5.32
C SER A 194 11.31 12.53 -6.46
N SER A 195 11.22 11.44 -7.21
CA SER A 195 10.36 11.34 -8.40
C SER A 195 8.89 11.08 -8.08
N LYS A 196 8.59 10.67 -6.84
CA LYS A 196 7.25 10.29 -6.39
C LYS A 196 6.91 10.95 -5.06
N MET A 197 5.62 11.23 -4.85
CA MET A 197 5.11 11.61 -3.53
C MET A 197 5.16 10.44 -2.57
N ILE A 198 5.34 10.73 -1.29
CA ILE A 198 5.54 9.73 -0.24
C ILE A 198 4.45 9.86 0.82
N ALA A 199 3.86 8.73 1.19
CA ALA A 199 2.75 8.66 2.15
C ALA A 199 3.03 7.67 3.30
N LEU A 200 2.37 7.89 4.44
CA LEU A 200 2.22 6.87 5.49
C LEU A 200 0.99 6.04 5.17
N MET A 201 1.20 4.93 4.45
CA MET A 201 0.11 4.06 3.98
C MET A 201 -0.49 3.23 5.11
N GLU A 202 0.28 2.99 6.17
CA GLU A 202 -0.19 2.50 7.46
C GLU A 202 0.60 3.17 8.58
N CYS A 203 -0.04 3.36 9.74
CA CYS A 203 0.68 3.75 10.95
C CYS A 203 -0.05 3.30 12.21
N ASP A 204 0.72 3.04 13.26
CA ASP A 204 0.19 2.81 14.60
C ASP A 204 -0.05 4.12 15.35
N THR A 205 0.92 5.04 15.32
CA THR A 205 0.80 6.41 15.86
C THR A 205 0.94 7.40 14.71
N ILE A 206 0.00 8.35 14.61
CA ILE A 206 0.09 9.45 13.65
C ILE A 206 1.18 10.42 14.15
N PRO A 207 2.12 10.85 13.28
CA PRO A 207 3.09 11.88 13.65
C PRO A 207 2.41 13.19 14.05
N SER A 208 2.94 13.88 15.05
CA SER A 208 2.41 15.20 15.41
C SER A 208 2.67 16.22 14.29
N ILE A 209 1.76 17.15 14.11
CA ILE A 209 1.91 18.25 13.14
C ILE A 209 3.19 19.03 13.40
N GLN A 210 3.51 19.30 14.66
CA GLN A 210 4.71 20.05 15.01
C GLN A 210 5.98 19.32 14.56
N ASN A 211 6.07 17.99 14.79
CA ASN A 211 7.23 17.22 14.35
C ASN A 211 7.34 17.18 12.81
N MET A 212 6.22 17.04 12.08
CA MET A 212 6.24 17.09 10.62
C MET A 212 6.73 18.43 10.08
N ILE A 213 6.32 19.54 10.69
CA ILE A 213 6.76 20.90 10.31
C ILE A 213 8.23 21.11 10.65
N ASP A 214 8.63 20.84 11.89
CA ASP A 214 9.99 21.09 12.37
C ASP A 214 11.04 20.27 11.60
N GLU A 215 10.68 19.03 11.23
CA GLU A 215 11.55 18.13 10.48
C GLU A 215 11.35 18.23 8.97
N SER A 216 10.40 19.04 8.49
CA SER A 216 10.00 19.17 7.07
C SER A 216 9.69 17.83 6.39
N ALA A 217 9.15 16.88 7.16
CA ALA A 217 8.77 15.55 6.66
C ALA A 217 7.27 15.53 6.34
N TYR A 218 6.94 15.96 5.11
CA TYR A 218 5.57 16.19 4.67
C TYR A 218 4.97 14.95 4.02
N TRP A 219 4.54 14.00 4.84
CA TRP A 219 3.82 12.82 4.38
C TRP A 219 2.53 13.22 3.66
N LEU A 220 2.32 12.76 2.42
CA LEU A 220 1.19 13.13 1.58
C LEU A 220 -0.16 12.85 2.26
N TYR A 221 -0.27 11.70 2.90
CA TYR A 221 -1.37 11.33 3.77
C TYR A 221 -0.89 10.36 4.86
N PHE A 222 -1.74 10.12 5.83
CA PHE A 222 -1.54 9.07 6.83
C PHE A 222 -2.81 8.22 6.93
N CYS A 223 -2.63 6.91 7.15
CA CYS A 223 -3.71 5.96 7.34
C CYS A 223 -3.45 5.17 8.64
N PRO A 224 -4.01 5.60 9.78
CA PRO A 224 -3.85 4.86 11.01
C PRO A 224 -4.54 3.50 10.91
N TRP A 225 -3.85 2.44 11.38
CA TRP A 225 -4.45 1.12 11.38
C TRP A 225 -5.67 1.06 12.28
N TYR A 226 -6.59 0.17 11.98
CA TYR A 226 -7.86 0.08 12.70
C TYR A 226 -7.74 -0.49 14.12
N GLY A 227 -8.85 -0.47 14.87
CA GLY A 227 -8.96 -1.06 16.18
C GLY A 227 -8.13 -0.33 17.23
N GLU A 228 -7.29 -1.03 17.96
CA GLU A 228 -6.50 -0.47 19.06
C GLU A 228 -5.58 0.68 18.61
N HIS A 229 -5.04 0.62 17.41
CA HIS A 229 -4.10 1.64 16.92
C HIS A 229 -4.71 3.04 16.85
N ILE A 230 -6.00 3.18 16.58
CA ILE A 230 -6.66 4.49 16.59
C ILE A 230 -7.50 4.72 17.86
N MET A 231 -7.98 3.66 18.51
CA MET A 231 -8.91 3.76 19.61
C MET A 231 -8.26 3.74 21.00
N ASP A 232 -7.02 3.25 21.12
CA ASP A 232 -6.29 3.17 22.39
C ASP A 232 -5.30 4.33 22.51
N LYS A 233 -5.39 5.08 23.63
CA LYS A 233 -4.49 6.19 23.96
C LYS A 233 -3.01 5.79 24.06
N ASN A 234 -2.71 4.50 24.19
CA ASN A 234 -1.35 3.99 24.18
C ASN A 234 -0.72 4.01 22.78
N TYR A 235 -1.52 4.13 21.73
CA TYR A 235 -1.05 4.33 20.37
C TYR A 235 -1.23 5.77 19.91
N ASN A 236 -2.40 6.38 20.19
CA ASN A 236 -2.67 7.76 19.79
C ASN A 236 -3.29 8.52 20.95
N ASN A 237 -2.62 9.57 21.39
CA ASN A 237 -3.13 10.45 22.43
C ASN A 237 -4.35 11.22 21.89
N PRO A 238 -5.51 11.20 22.58
CA PRO A 238 -6.72 11.92 22.13
C PRO A 238 -6.51 13.43 21.92
N GLU A 239 -5.67 14.07 22.71
CA GLU A 239 -5.39 15.51 22.55
C GLU A 239 -4.57 15.75 21.26
N THR A 240 -3.54 14.93 21.01
CA THR A 240 -2.76 15.01 19.76
C THR A 240 -3.62 14.71 18.54
N LEU A 241 -4.52 13.69 18.59
CA LEU A 241 -5.47 13.44 17.50
C LEU A 241 -6.35 14.66 17.21
N LYS A 242 -6.86 15.31 18.28
CA LYS A 242 -7.67 16.50 18.13
C LYS A 242 -6.87 17.65 17.49
N GLU A 243 -5.63 17.86 17.92
CA GLU A 243 -4.74 18.86 17.33
C GLU A 243 -4.49 18.58 15.86
N ILE A 244 -4.24 17.32 15.48
CA ILE A 244 -4.02 16.92 14.09
C ILE A 244 -5.25 17.25 13.25
N TYR A 245 -6.42 16.69 13.61
CA TYR A 245 -7.64 16.80 12.80
C TYR A 245 -8.30 18.19 12.84
N GLN A 246 -7.85 19.09 13.69
CA GLN A 246 -8.30 20.49 13.75
C GLN A 246 -7.25 21.49 13.23
N SER A 247 -6.11 20.99 12.77
CA SER A 247 -5.04 21.81 12.23
C SER A 247 -5.34 22.22 10.79
N GLU A 248 -5.04 23.45 10.42
CA GLU A 248 -5.05 23.89 9.00
C GLU A 248 -4.04 23.11 8.13
N TYR A 249 -3.12 22.39 8.74
CA TYR A 249 -2.13 21.55 8.05
C TYR A 249 -2.70 20.19 7.60
N CYS A 250 -3.67 19.67 8.34
CA CYS A 250 -4.30 18.38 8.03
C CYS A 250 -5.61 18.61 7.30
N ILE A 251 -5.66 18.29 6.03
CA ILE A 251 -6.88 18.40 5.21
C ILE A 251 -7.82 17.25 5.56
N THR A 252 -9.00 17.57 6.06
CA THR A 252 -10.05 16.60 6.37
C THR A 252 -11.12 16.56 5.28
N LEU A 253 -12.09 15.65 5.39
CA LEU A 253 -13.08 15.39 4.35
C LEU A 253 -13.87 16.64 3.92
N ASP A 254 -14.22 17.49 4.87
CA ASP A 254 -14.99 18.73 4.65
C ASP A 254 -14.14 19.88 4.05
N GLU A 255 -12.83 19.71 4.02
CA GLU A 255 -11.86 20.65 3.44
C GLU A 255 -11.33 20.20 2.08
N LEU A 256 -11.62 18.95 1.67
CA LEU A 256 -11.23 18.48 0.35
C LEU A 256 -11.86 19.33 -0.75
N PRO A 257 -11.07 19.77 -1.74
CA PRO A 257 -11.61 20.45 -2.91
C PRO A 257 -12.50 19.49 -3.73
N ASP A 258 -13.31 20.04 -4.60
CA ASP A 258 -14.01 19.22 -5.61
C ASP A 258 -12.99 18.62 -6.59
N LEU A 259 -12.50 17.43 -6.27
CA LEU A 259 -11.45 16.76 -7.04
C LEU A 259 -11.86 16.45 -8.48
N LYS A 260 -13.17 16.29 -8.76
CA LYS A 260 -13.69 16.03 -10.09
C LYS A 260 -13.62 17.26 -11.01
N ASN A 261 -13.77 18.44 -10.42
CA ASN A 261 -13.74 19.72 -11.15
C ASN A 261 -12.49 20.55 -10.78
N TYR A 262 -11.50 19.91 -10.17
CA TYR A 262 -10.26 20.62 -9.81
C TYR A 262 -9.56 21.18 -11.08
N PRO A 263 -9.16 22.46 -11.09
CA PRO A 263 -8.54 23.05 -12.26
C PRO A 263 -7.24 22.32 -12.62
N MET A 264 -7.18 21.76 -13.84
CA MET A 264 -5.97 21.09 -14.34
C MET A 264 -4.87 22.08 -14.77
N ASP A 265 -5.19 23.37 -14.85
CA ASP A 265 -4.26 24.43 -15.25
C ASP A 265 -3.12 24.65 -14.22
N CYS A 266 -3.24 24.12 -13.02
CA CYS A 266 -2.18 24.16 -12.01
C CYS A 266 -0.97 23.24 -12.33
N LEU A 267 -1.09 22.35 -13.30
CA LEU A 267 0.01 21.44 -13.70
C LEU A 267 1.11 22.16 -14.52
N LEU A 268 0.91 23.42 -14.93
CA LEU A 268 1.90 24.18 -15.70
C LEU A 268 3.00 24.83 -14.83
N TYR A 269 2.90 24.78 -13.50
CA TYR A 269 3.88 25.41 -12.59
C TYR A 269 5.06 24.52 -12.18
N THR A 270 5.12 23.28 -12.63
CA THR A 270 6.19 22.33 -12.25
C THR A 270 7.41 22.37 -13.17
N SER A 271 7.46 23.25 -14.17
CA SER A 271 8.59 23.34 -15.11
C SER A 271 9.62 24.43 -14.80
N GLU A 272 9.49 25.17 -13.69
CA GLU A 272 10.40 26.27 -13.32
C GLU A 272 10.87 26.26 -11.87
N LEU A 273 11.15 25.08 -11.30
CA LEU A 273 11.87 25.00 -10.01
C LEU A 273 13.14 24.15 -10.15
#